data_419c4cd949da85fc42d32ae423e691b3
#
_entry.id   419c4cd949da85fc42d32ae423e691b3
#
_cell.length_a   1.000
_cell.length_b   1.000
_cell.length_c   1.000
_cell.angle_alpha   90.00
_cell.angle_beta   90.00
_cell.angle_gamma   90.00
#
_symmetry.space_group_name_H-M   'P 1'
#
loop_
_entity.id
_entity.type
_entity.pdbx_description
1 polymer ?
#
loop_
_entity_poly.entity_id
_entity_poly.type
_entity_poly.pdbx_seq_one_letter_code
_entity_poly.pdbx_strand_id
1 'polypeptide(L)'
;MAIQKVLVVDDSKTELMFLPDLLQKKGMQVRTAENADEAFRRLAEEKPDLILMDVVMPGQNGFQLTRAISRDPLYADVPIIMCTSKNQ
;
A
#
# COMPACT_ATOMS: atom_id res chain seq x y z
N MET A 1 -8.57 0.30 18.14
CA MET A 1 -7.33 -0.36 17.76
C MET A 1 -6.48 0.57 16.91
N ALA A 2 -5.23 0.73 17.28
CA ALA A 2 -4.37 1.66 16.58
C ALA A 2 -3.74 1.03 15.35
N ILE A 3 -3.65 1.81 14.28
CA ILE A 3 -2.96 1.37 13.08
C ILE A 3 -1.47 1.63 13.30
N GLN A 4 -0.67 0.58 13.23
CA GLN A 4 0.76 0.68 13.45
C GLN A 4 1.59 0.32 12.24
N LYS A 5 1.09 -0.57 11.38
CA LYS A 5 1.84 -1.07 10.24
C LYS A 5 1.09 -0.74 8.97
N VAL A 6 1.73 0.00 8.10
CA VAL A 6 1.12 0.48 6.86
C VAL A 6 1.98 0.03 5.67
N LEU A 7 1.32 -0.48 4.66
CA LEU A 7 1.98 -0.78 3.38
C LEU A 7 1.52 0.27 2.37
N VAL A 8 2.47 0.96 1.78
CA VAL A 8 2.19 1.96 0.75
C VAL A 8 2.58 1.39 -0.61
N VAL A 9 1.61 1.28 -1.50
CA VAL A 9 1.85 0.76 -2.85
C VAL A 9 1.69 1.90 -3.84
N ASP A 10 2.77 2.28 -4.47
CA ASP A 10 2.80 3.43 -5.37
C ASP A 10 4.03 3.29 -6.26
N ASP A 11 3.88 3.59 -7.55
CA ASP A 11 5.00 3.52 -8.47
C ASP A 11 5.85 4.79 -8.47
N SER A 12 5.41 5.83 -7.81
CA SER A 12 6.14 7.10 -7.75
C SER A 12 7.16 7.08 -6.63
N LYS A 13 8.41 7.20 -6.97
CA LYS A 13 9.47 7.22 -5.97
C LYS A 13 9.36 8.42 -5.04
N THR A 14 8.85 9.52 -5.55
CA THR A 14 8.65 10.71 -4.74
C THR A 14 7.61 10.46 -3.65
N GLU A 15 6.50 9.83 -4.03
CA GLU A 15 5.47 9.49 -3.06
C GLU A 15 5.96 8.49 -2.04
N LEU A 16 6.79 7.54 -2.48
CA LEU A 16 7.34 6.54 -1.58
C LEU A 16 8.39 7.11 -0.63
N MET A 17 8.91 8.29 -0.90
CA MET A 17 9.79 8.99 0.02
C MET A 17 9.02 9.85 1.01
N PHE A 18 8.04 10.54 0.51
CA PHE A 18 7.30 11.55 1.25
C PHE A 18 6.33 10.96 2.25
N LEU A 19 5.45 10.09 1.76
CA LEU A 19 4.36 9.56 2.55
C LEU A 19 4.84 8.69 3.70
N PRO A 20 5.80 7.77 3.48
CA PRO A 20 6.32 6.99 4.60
C PRO A 20 6.93 7.86 5.69
N ASP A 21 7.65 8.91 5.29
CA ASP A 21 8.27 9.80 6.25
C ASP A 21 7.23 10.46 7.16
N LEU A 22 6.15 10.94 6.55
CA LEU A 22 5.05 11.53 7.32
C LEU A 22 4.43 10.55 8.30
N LEU A 23 4.17 9.33 7.83
CA LEU A 23 3.54 8.32 8.67
C LEU A 23 4.46 7.86 9.78
N GLN A 24 5.75 7.75 9.50
CA GLN A 24 6.72 7.36 10.51
C GLN A 24 6.83 8.39 11.60
N LYS A 25 6.69 9.65 11.27
CA LYS A 25 6.70 10.71 12.27
C LYS A 25 5.53 10.60 13.23
N LYS A 26 4.49 9.91 12.83
CA LYS A 26 3.32 9.68 13.67
C LYS A 26 3.39 8.34 14.41
N GLY A 27 4.55 7.70 14.35
CA GLY A 27 4.75 6.45 15.09
C GLY A 27 4.39 5.19 14.35
N MET A 28 4.10 5.28 13.07
CA MET A 28 3.74 4.09 12.29
C MET A 28 4.97 3.47 11.63
N GLN A 29 4.93 2.15 11.49
CA GLN A 29 5.91 1.43 10.71
C GLN A 29 5.41 1.34 9.28
N VAL A 30 6.24 1.72 8.32
CA VAL A 30 5.81 1.81 6.94
C VAL A 30 6.71 0.97 6.06
N ARG A 31 6.10 0.17 5.22
CA ARG A 31 6.79 -0.55 4.15
C ARG A 31 6.24 -0.05 2.83
N THR A 32 7.02 -0.18 1.78
CA THR A 32 6.64 0.33 0.47
C THR A 32 6.75 -0.75 -0.59
N ALA A 33 5.96 -0.60 -1.65
CA ALA A 33 6.02 -1.47 -2.81
C ALA A 33 5.74 -0.65 -4.05
N GLU A 34 6.47 -0.92 -5.13
CA GLU A 34 6.31 -0.16 -6.36
C GLU A 34 5.42 -0.87 -7.39
N ASN A 35 5.11 -2.13 -7.15
CA ASN A 35 4.31 -2.91 -8.08
C ASN A 35 3.66 -4.07 -7.34
N ALA A 36 2.87 -4.88 -8.07
CA ALA A 36 2.12 -5.97 -7.45
C ALA A 36 3.03 -7.03 -6.85
N ASP A 37 4.10 -7.37 -7.55
CA ASP A 37 5.00 -8.40 -7.03
C ASP A 37 5.61 -8.00 -5.71
N GLU A 38 6.04 -6.75 -5.62
CA GLU A 38 6.58 -6.25 -4.36
C GLU A 38 5.52 -6.18 -3.29
N ALA A 39 4.30 -5.78 -3.67
CA ALA A 39 3.22 -5.70 -2.70
C ALA A 39 2.95 -7.06 -2.06
N PHE A 40 2.84 -8.10 -2.88
CA PHE A 40 2.61 -9.43 -2.34
C PHE A 40 3.79 -9.93 -1.52
N ARG A 41 5.00 -9.57 -1.92
CA ARG A 41 6.18 -9.92 -1.13
C ARG A 41 6.15 -9.27 0.24
N ARG A 42 5.79 -7.99 0.30
CA ARG A 42 5.69 -7.30 1.58
C ARG A 42 4.59 -7.89 2.46
N LEU A 43 3.45 -8.24 1.83
CA LEU A 43 2.35 -8.86 2.58
C LEU A 43 2.77 -10.19 3.19
N ALA A 44 3.57 -10.97 2.45
CA ALA A 44 4.04 -12.25 2.95
C ALA A 44 5.04 -12.09 4.09
N GLU A 45 5.81 -11.01 4.07
CA GLU A 45 6.78 -10.75 5.12
C GLU A 45 6.11 -10.31 6.43
N GLU A 46 5.12 -9.44 6.29
CA GLU A 46 4.45 -8.92 7.48
C GLU A 46 3.09 -8.37 7.07
N LYS A 47 2.06 -8.87 7.72
CA LYS A 47 0.70 -8.42 7.43
C LYS A 47 0.50 -7.00 7.97
N PRO A 48 0.12 -6.05 7.12
CA PRO A 48 -0.10 -4.69 7.58
C PRO A 48 -1.47 -4.51 8.21
N ASP A 49 -1.63 -3.41 8.93
CA ASP A 49 -2.93 -3.00 9.47
C ASP A 49 -3.73 -2.21 8.46
N LEU A 50 -3.04 -1.62 7.47
CA LEU A 50 -3.66 -0.76 6.48
C LEU A 50 -2.80 -0.75 5.22
N ILE A 51 -3.45 -0.71 4.06
CA ILE A 51 -2.75 -0.54 2.78
C ILE A 51 -3.22 0.76 2.15
N LEU A 52 -2.27 1.58 1.74
CA LEU A 52 -2.54 2.76 0.93
C LEU A 52 -2.17 2.41 -0.50
N MET A 53 -3.15 2.40 -1.39
CA MET A 53 -3.00 1.89 -2.74
C MET A 53 -3.14 3.01 -3.77
N ASP A 54 -2.10 3.20 -4.58
CA ASP A 54 -2.19 4.12 -5.70
C ASP A 54 -3.12 3.54 -6.77
N VAL A 55 -3.99 4.38 -7.30
CA VAL A 55 -4.94 3.98 -8.32
C VAL A 55 -4.28 3.78 -9.67
N VAL A 56 -3.33 4.66 -10.00
CA VAL A 56 -2.72 4.66 -11.33
C VAL A 56 -1.26 4.26 -11.25
N MET A 57 -0.95 3.09 -11.80
CA MET A 57 0.42 2.60 -11.88
C MET A 57 0.65 2.05 -13.27
N PRO A 58 1.80 2.35 -13.91
CA PRO A 58 2.08 1.84 -15.25
C PRO A 58 2.04 0.31 -15.30
N GLY A 59 1.41 -0.22 -16.31
CA GLY A 59 1.31 -1.65 -16.50
C GLY A 59 0.45 -2.35 -15.50
N GLN A 60 -0.23 -1.60 -14.65
CA GLN A 60 -1.00 -2.21 -13.58
C GLN A 60 -2.06 -1.24 -13.09
N ASN A 61 -3.18 -1.79 -12.69
CA ASN A 61 -4.28 -1.00 -12.18
C ASN A 61 -4.44 -1.25 -10.70
N GLY A 62 -4.42 -0.18 -9.91
CA GLY A 62 -4.56 -0.30 -8.46
C GLY A 62 -5.84 -0.97 -8.03
N PHE A 63 -6.93 -0.78 -8.79
CA PHE A 63 -8.19 -1.47 -8.48
C PHE A 63 -8.07 -2.97 -8.64
N GLN A 64 -7.35 -3.42 -9.67
CA GLN A 64 -7.16 -4.85 -9.89
C GLN A 64 -6.30 -5.46 -8.80
N LEU A 65 -5.25 -4.76 -8.40
CA LEU A 65 -4.40 -5.24 -7.32
C LEU A 65 -5.16 -5.27 -6.00
N THR A 66 -5.95 -4.25 -5.74
CA THR A 66 -6.80 -4.21 -4.55
C THR A 66 -7.73 -5.41 -4.51
N ARG A 67 -8.35 -5.72 -5.65
CA ARG A 67 -9.24 -6.87 -5.74
C ARG A 67 -8.50 -8.17 -5.48
N ALA A 68 -7.31 -8.31 -6.04
CA ALA A 68 -6.51 -9.52 -5.86
C ALA A 68 -6.15 -9.73 -4.39
N ILE A 69 -5.78 -8.65 -3.70
CA ILE A 69 -5.45 -8.73 -2.28
C ILE A 69 -6.68 -9.06 -1.46
N SER A 70 -7.81 -8.40 -1.75
CA SER A 70 -9.03 -8.59 -0.98
C SER A 70 -9.63 -9.98 -1.15
N ARG A 71 -9.33 -10.67 -2.25
CA ARG A 71 -9.79 -12.03 -2.48
C ARG A 71 -8.99 -13.07 -1.72
N ASP A 72 -7.79 -12.71 -1.30
CA ASP A 72 -6.94 -13.63 -0.58
C ASP A 72 -7.44 -13.72 0.87
N PRO A 73 -7.81 -14.90 1.35
CA PRO A 73 -8.31 -15.01 2.72
C PRO A 73 -7.34 -14.51 3.78
N LEU A 74 -6.05 -14.52 3.48
CA LEU A 74 -5.05 -14.04 4.43
C LEU A 74 -5.12 -12.53 4.63
N TYR A 75 -5.59 -11.81 3.61
CA TYR A 75 -5.55 -10.35 3.63
C TYR A 75 -6.92 -9.72 3.45
N ALA A 76 -7.98 -10.54 3.44
CA ALA A 76 -9.33 -10.03 3.16
C ALA A 76 -9.82 -9.04 4.20
N ASP A 77 -9.27 -9.11 5.41
CA ASP A 77 -9.67 -8.21 6.49
C ASP A 77 -8.82 -6.95 6.59
N VAL A 78 -7.81 -6.80 5.73
CA VAL A 78 -6.96 -5.61 5.77
C VAL A 78 -7.64 -4.48 5.00
N PRO A 79 -7.91 -3.35 5.65
CA PRO A 79 -8.51 -2.22 4.93
C PRO A 79 -7.54 -1.64 3.91
N ILE A 80 -8.08 -1.25 2.77
CA ILE A 80 -7.31 -0.67 1.69
C ILE A 80 -7.92 0.68 1.34
N ILE A 81 -7.11 1.72 1.42
CA ILE A 81 -7.55 3.05 1.02
C ILE A 81 -6.95 3.35 -0.34
N MET A 82 -7.84 3.62 -1.30
CA MET A 82 -7.40 3.98 -2.64
C MET A 82 -6.99 5.44 -2.64
N CYS A 83 -5.80 5.70 -3.15
CA CYS A 83 -5.26 7.04 -3.21
C CYS A 83 -4.98 7.38 -4.65
N THR A 84 -5.16 8.64 -5.01
CA THR A 84 -4.67 9.11 -6.28
C THR A 84 -3.77 10.29 -6.00
N SER A 85 -2.52 10.12 -6.35
CA SER A 85 -1.55 11.18 -6.19
C SER A 85 -1.46 12.03 -7.44
N LYS A 86 -2.13 11.60 -8.48
CA LYS A 86 -2.06 12.33 -9.73
C LYS A 86 -3.03 13.46 -9.71
N ASN A 87 -2.48 14.61 -9.89
CA ASN A 87 -3.25 15.80 -9.81
C ASN A 87 -3.32 16.39 -11.18
N GLN A 88 -4.45 16.60 -11.68
CA GLN A 88 -4.53 17.05 -13.06
C GLN A 88 -5.06 18.42 -13.18
#